data_e278fed293f6d5f2d910e44881ed9856
#
_entry.id   e278fed293f6d5f2d910e44881ed9856
#
_cell.length_a   1.000
_cell.length_b   1.000
_cell.length_c   1.000
_cell.angle_alpha   90.00
_cell.angle_beta   90.00
_cell.angle_gamma   90.00
#
_symmetry.space_group_name_H-M   'P 1'
#
loop_
_entity.id
_entity.type
_entity.pdbx_description
1 polymer ?
#
loop_
_entity_poly.entity_id
_entity_poly.type
_entity_poly.pdbx_seq_one_letter_code
_entity_poly.pdbx_strand_id
1 'polypeptide(L)'
;MALEYVVTKRVFGFDKDKNEKYVAKSVRSGRVSFSKMCGKVSRLCGVHRKVVDLVVSGLVDMMAEDIDDGKSVQMGEFGIFSPTIRAKSADDEKEVSSKSIVQRKILFYPGKIFKTTLDDMSITRRAELDTDYTAVSYTHLRAHETLANL
;
A
#
# COMPACT_ATOMS: atom_id res chain seq x y z
N MET A 1 -14.59 -14.31 -7.07
CA MET A 1 -13.42 -14.48 -6.14
C MET A 1 -13.71 -13.68 -4.90
N ALA A 2 -13.44 -14.23 -3.72
CA ALA A 2 -13.71 -13.57 -2.44
C ALA A 2 -12.42 -13.00 -1.83
N LEU A 3 -12.53 -11.91 -1.09
CA LEU A 3 -11.50 -11.45 -0.18
C LEU A 3 -11.54 -12.35 1.06
N GLU A 4 -10.46 -13.06 1.31
CA GLU A 4 -10.36 -13.93 2.48
C GLU A 4 -9.85 -13.17 3.70
N TYR A 5 -10.35 -13.53 4.87
CA TYR A 5 -9.82 -13.04 6.14
C TYR A 5 -9.59 -14.16 7.15
N VAL A 6 -8.64 -13.96 8.05
CA VAL A 6 -8.40 -14.78 9.23
C VAL A 6 -8.68 -13.97 10.48
N VAL A 7 -9.04 -14.64 11.56
CA VAL A 7 -9.24 -14.00 12.85
C VAL A 7 -7.96 -14.18 13.67
N THR A 8 -7.38 -13.08 14.13
CA THR A 8 -6.16 -13.09 14.93
C THR A 8 -6.40 -12.40 16.27
N LYS A 9 -5.74 -12.84 17.31
CA LYS A 9 -5.71 -12.15 18.59
C LYS A 9 -4.75 -10.97 18.53
N ARG A 10 -5.13 -9.85 19.11
CA ARG A 10 -4.29 -8.64 19.17
C ARG A 10 -4.53 -7.91 20.49
N VAL A 11 -3.44 -7.45 21.09
CA VAL A 11 -3.47 -6.52 22.23
C VAL A 11 -3.38 -5.10 21.68
N PHE A 12 -4.29 -4.22 22.09
CA PHE A 12 -4.28 -2.82 21.68
C PHE A 12 -3.57 -1.97 22.74
N GLY A 13 -2.62 -1.14 22.32
CA GLY A 13 -1.81 -0.29 23.20
C GLY A 13 -2.61 0.80 23.95
N PHE A 14 -3.81 1.14 23.48
CA PHE A 14 -4.73 2.09 24.12
C PHE A 14 -5.62 1.47 25.17
N ASP A 15 -5.68 0.14 25.25
CA ASP A 15 -6.46 -0.59 26.26
C ASP A 15 -5.62 -0.68 27.55
N LYS A 16 -6.09 -0.04 28.63
CA LYS A 16 -5.40 0.01 29.92
C LYS A 16 -5.22 -1.39 30.51
N ASP A 17 -6.19 -2.29 30.27
CA ASP A 17 -6.21 -3.64 30.79
C ASP A 17 -5.45 -4.63 29.90
N LYS A 18 -4.89 -4.17 28.76
CA LYS A 18 -4.15 -4.97 27.78
C LYS A 18 -4.87 -6.26 27.38
N ASN A 19 -6.22 -6.24 27.36
CA ASN A 19 -7.01 -7.41 27.00
C ASN A 19 -6.76 -7.81 25.55
N GLU A 20 -6.65 -9.10 25.31
CA GLU A 20 -6.59 -9.66 23.97
C GLU A 20 -7.97 -9.54 23.30
N LYS A 21 -8.02 -8.95 22.12
CA LYS A 21 -9.22 -8.85 21.30
C LYS A 21 -9.03 -9.56 19.96
N TYR A 22 -10.07 -10.15 19.46
CA TYR A 22 -10.06 -10.78 18.14
C TYR A 22 -10.29 -9.75 17.05
N VAL A 23 -9.45 -9.77 16.02
CA VAL A 23 -9.51 -8.85 14.88
C VAL A 23 -9.47 -9.63 13.59
N ALA A 24 -10.33 -9.27 12.64
CA ALA A 24 -10.25 -9.79 11.28
C ALA A 24 -9.06 -9.16 10.54
N LYS A 25 -8.22 -10.00 9.96
CA LYS A 25 -7.08 -9.60 9.15
C LYS A 25 -7.24 -10.18 7.75
N SER A 26 -7.22 -9.30 6.72
CA SER A 26 -7.31 -9.73 5.34
C SER A 26 -6.11 -10.58 4.92
N VAL A 27 -6.37 -11.64 4.17
CA VAL A 27 -5.35 -12.50 3.56
C VAL A 27 -5.23 -12.14 2.08
N ARG A 28 -4.01 -11.87 1.64
CA ARG A 28 -3.73 -11.58 0.24
C ARG A 28 -3.54 -12.88 -0.53
N SER A 29 -4.32 -13.08 -1.60
CA SER A 29 -4.23 -14.26 -2.46
C SER A 29 -3.07 -14.25 -3.43
N GLY A 30 -2.34 -13.12 -3.54
CA GLY A 30 -1.16 -13.01 -4.39
C GLY A 30 -0.86 -11.58 -4.83
N ARG A 31 0.15 -11.45 -5.68
CA ARG A 31 0.58 -10.19 -6.30
C ARG A 31 0.65 -10.34 -7.81
N VAL A 32 0.04 -9.43 -8.53
CA VAL A 32 0.20 -9.31 -9.99
C VAL A 32 1.36 -8.36 -10.26
N SER A 33 2.40 -8.83 -10.97
CA SER A 33 3.54 -7.99 -11.35
C SER A 33 3.15 -6.99 -12.44
N PHE A 34 3.90 -5.89 -12.54
CA PHE A 34 3.73 -4.88 -13.59
C PHE A 34 3.77 -5.51 -14.99
N SER A 35 4.78 -6.31 -15.25
CA SER A 35 4.94 -7.05 -16.51
C SER A 35 3.74 -7.94 -16.87
N LYS A 36 3.15 -8.62 -15.87
CA LYS A 36 1.94 -9.43 -16.07
C LYS A 36 0.72 -8.55 -16.36
N MET A 37 0.65 -7.37 -15.71
CA MET A 37 -0.43 -6.40 -15.98
C MET A 37 -0.33 -5.85 -17.41
N CYS A 38 0.85 -5.39 -17.85
CA CYS A 38 1.09 -4.94 -19.22
C CYS A 38 0.73 -6.02 -20.26
N GLY A 39 1.04 -7.29 -19.96
CA GLY A 39 0.65 -8.40 -20.84
C GLY A 39 -0.86 -8.62 -20.91
N LYS A 40 -1.61 -8.39 -19.85
CA LYS A 40 -3.08 -8.45 -19.85
C LYS A 40 -3.68 -7.32 -20.69
N VAL A 41 -3.21 -6.08 -20.49
CA VAL A 41 -3.65 -4.90 -21.25
C VAL A 41 -3.32 -5.06 -22.74
N SER A 42 -2.11 -5.54 -23.07
CA SER A 42 -1.70 -5.84 -24.45
C SER A 42 -2.69 -6.76 -25.16
N ARG A 43 -3.10 -7.84 -24.52
CA ARG A 43 -4.09 -8.77 -25.09
C ARG A 43 -5.48 -8.16 -25.22
N LEU A 44 -5.88 -7.32 -24.26
CA LEU A 44 -7.20 -6.67 -24.28
C LEU A 44 -7.30 -5.61 -25.38
N CYS A 45 -6.24 -4.80 -25.54
CA CYS A 45 -6.23 -3.66 -26.48
C CYS A 45 -5.66 -4.01 -27.87
N GLY A 46 -5.10 -5.21 -28.07
CA GLY A 46 -4.44 -5.57 -29.32
C GLY A 46 -3.13 -4.82 -29.61
N VAL A 47 -2.53 -4.21 -28.60
CA VAL A 47 -1.31 -3.38 -28.72
C VAL A 47 -0.10 -4.17 -28.22
N HIS A 48 1.04 -3.98 -28.86
CA HIS A 48 2.27 -4.68 -28.44
C HIS A 48 2.65 -4.32 -26.98
N ARG A 49 3.03 -5.33 -26.19
CA ARG A 49 3.32 -5.19 -24.76
C ARG A 49 4.33 -4.09 -24.41
N LYS A 50 5.38 -3.91 -25.24
CA LYS A 50 6.37 -2.85 -25.02
C LYS A 50 5.78 -1.44 -25.15
N VAL A 51 4.77 -1.27 -26.03
CA VAL A 51 4.07 0.00 -26.16
C VAL A 51 3.24 0.29 -24.92
N VAL A 52 2.57 -0.72 -24.37
CA VAL A 52 1.84 -0.60 -23.09
C VAL A 52 2.80 -0.22 -21.96
N ASP A 53 3.94 -0.89 -21.88
CA ASP A 53 4.99 -0.61 -20.89
C ASP A 53 5.49 0.84 -20.98
N LEU A 54 5.80 1.31 -22.17
CA LEU A 54 6.25 2.68 -22.44
C LEU A 54 5.20 3.72 -22.02
N VAL A 55 3.94 3.51 -22.42
CA VAL A 55 2.83 4.43 -22.10
C VAL A 55 2.59 4.51 -20.60
N VAL A 56 2.57 3.37 -19.90
CA VAL A 56 2.35 3.35 -18.45
C VAL A 56 3.54 3.95 -17.70
N SER A 57 4.76 3.70 -18.15
CA SER A 57 5.96 4.32 -17.56
C SER A 57 5.94 5.84 -17.72
N GLY A 58 5.64 6.35 -18.92
CA GLY A 58 5.52 7.79 -19.15
C GLY A 58 4.40 8.43 -18.34
N LEU A 59 3.29 7.72 -18.13
CA LEU A 59 2.21 8.16 -17.25
C LEU A 59 2.69 8.32 -15.80
N VAL A 60 3.43 7.34 -15.29
CA VAL A 60 3.99 7.38 -13.94
C VAL A 60 4.98 8.53 -13.78
N ASP A 61 5.82 8.79 -14.79
CA ASP A 61 6.78 9.89 -14.77
C ASP A 61 6.06 11.25 -14.69
N MET A 62 5.03 11.46 -15.52
CA MET A 62 4.22 12.69 -15.49
C MET A 62 3.48 12.87 -14.16
N MET A 63 2.92 11.79 -13.63
CA MET A 63 2.28 11.83 -12.31
C MET A 63 3.27 12.19 -11.19
N ALA A 64 4.50 11.69 -11.28
CA ALA A 64 5.53 12.00 -10.28
C ALA A 64 5.91 13.49 -10.32
N GLU A 65 6.03 14.09 -11.51
CA GLU A 65 6.29 15.51 -11.69
C GLU A 65 5.17 16.38 -11.10
N ASP A 66 3.90 16.10 -11.43
CA ASP A 66 2.76 16.84 -10.89
C ASP A 66 2.62 16.70 -9.37
N ILE A 67 2.91 15.52 -8.81
CA ILE A 67 2.88 15.27 -7.37
C ILE A 67 4.03 16.01 -6.67
N ASP A 68 5.21 16.12 -7.29
CA ASP A 68 6.35 16.89 -6.75
C ASP A 68 6.01 18.38 -6.69
N ASP A 69 5.25 18.89 -7.65
CA ASP A 69 4.67 20.24 -7.64
C ASP A 69 3.57 20.43 -6.57
N GLY A 70 3.22 19.41 -5.80
CA GLY A 70 2.18 19.45 -4.78
C GLY A 70 0.76 19.35 -5.31
N LYS A 71 0.58 19.04 -6.59
CA LYS A 71 -0.74 18.89 -7.24
C LYS A 71 -1.34 17.53 -6.95
N SER A 72 -2.68 17.46 -6.94
CA SER A 72 -3.42 16.20 -6.95
C SER A 72 -3.68 15.78 -8.39
N VAL A 73 -3.37 14.52 -8.72
CA VAL A 73 -3.53 13.97 -10.07
C VAL A 73 -4.81 13.14 -10.13
N GLN A 74 -5.73 13.54 -11.01
CA GLN A 74 -6.97 12.84 -11.28
C GLN A 74 -6.81 11.93 -12.51
N MET A 75 -7.07 10.64 -12.33
CA MET A 75 -6.95 9.59 -13.34
C MET A 75 -8.33 9.06 -13.79
N GLY A 76 -9.29 9.96 -14.00
CA GLY A 76 -10.65 9.58 -14.39
C GLY A 76 -11.29 8.59 -13.42
N GLU A 77 -11.83 7.49 -13.94
CA GLU A 77 -12.48 6.45 -13.13
C GLU A 77 -11.51 5.62 -12.28
N PHE A 78 -10.21 5.72 -12.54
CA PHE A 78 -9.19 5.07 -11.71
C PHE A 78 -9.17 5.67 -10.31
N GLY A 79 -9.21 6.99 -10.20
CA GLY A 79 -9.23 7.69 -8.93
C GLY A 79 -8.31 8.91 -8.89
N ILE A 80 -8.01 9.37 -7.68
CA ILE A 80 -7.22 10.57 -7.43
C ILE A 80 -6.03 10.22 -6.54
N PHE A 81 -4.86 10.66 -6.92
CA PHE A 81 -3.64 10.62 -6.12
C PHE A 81 -3.36 12.01 -5.56
N SER A 82 -3.26 12.13 -4.24
CA SER A 82 -3.07 13.42 -3.58
C SER A 82 -1.88 13.38 -2.64
N PRO A 83 -0.88 14.25 -2.81
CA PRO A 83 0.21 14.38 -1.86
C PRO A 83 -0.33 14.93 -0.53
N THR A 84 0.19 14.45 0.57
CA THR A 84 -0.14 14.91 1.92
C THR A 84 1.02 14.71 2.87
N ILE A 85 0.96 15.41 3.99
CA ILE A 85 1.95 15.32 5.04
C ILE A 85 1.35 14.80 6.35
N ARG A 86 2.16 14.17 7.15
CA ARG A 86 1.88 13.89 8.55
C ARG A 86 2.85 14.69 9.40
N ALA A 87 2.32 15.55 10.26
CA ALA A 87 3.10 16.35 11.20
C ALA A 87 2.82 15.95 12.65
N LYS A 88 3.72 16.29 13.55
CA LYS A 88 3.46 16.31 14.99
C LYS A 88 2.67 17.56 15.31
N SER A 89 1.70 17.46 16.22
CA SER A 89 1.04 18.63 16.81
C SER A 89 1.97 19.35 17.77
N ALA A 90 1.83 20.66 17.88
CA ALA A 90 2.48 21.50 18.87
C ALA A 90 1.43 22.39 19.54
N ASP A 91 1.71 22.87 20.73
CA ASP A 91 0.79 23.71 21.49
C ASP A 91 0.83 25.19 21.03
N ASP A 92 1.96 25.62 20.45
CA ASP A 92 2.13 26.97 19.89
C ASP A 92 2.35 26.90 18.37
N GLU A 93 1.70 27.82 17.63
CA GLU A 93 1.86 27.95 16.17
C GLU A 93 3.31 28.17 15.74
N LYS A 94 4.09 28.91 16.55
CA LYS A 94 5.51 29.19 16.26
C LYS A 94 6.42 27.97 16.33
N GLU A 95 6.00 26.92 17.00
CA GLU A 95 6.74 25.66 17.06
C GLU A 95 6.52 24.77 15.83
N VAL A 96 5.46 25.05 15.04
CA VAL A 96 5.18 24.30 13.82
C VAL A 96 6.13 24.77 12.71
N SER A 97 7.00 23.87 12.30
CA SER A 97 7.97 24.13 11.22
C SER A 97 8.10 22.91 10.31
N SER A 98 8.89 23.02 9.26
CA SER A 98 9.21 21.89 8.38
C SER A 98 9.80 20.68 9.13
N LYS A 99 10.44 20.91 10.30
CA LYS A 99 10.95 19.85 11.18
C LYS A 99 9.85 19.08 11.91
N SER A 100 8.66 19.65 12.04
CA SER A 100 7.49 18.98 12.61
C SER A 100 6.88 17.96 11.67
N ILE A 101 7.25 17.98 10.37
CA ILE A 101 6.77 17.05 9.36
C ILE A 101 7.48 15.71 9.55
N VAL A 102 6.71 14.69 9.96
CA VAL A 102 7.24 13.34 10.23
C VAL A 102 7.30 12.49 8.97
N GLN A 103 6.33 12.65 8.06
CA GLN A 103 6.19 11.82 6.88
C GLN A 103 5.46 12.52 5.76
N ARG A 104 5.94 12.33 4.53
CA ARG A 104 5.21 12.63 3.29
C ARG A 104 4.52 11.38 2.80
N LYS A 105 3.31 11.50 2.27
CA LYS A 105 2.49 10.37 1.82
C LYS A 105 1.76 10.74 0.54
N ILE A 106 1.39 9.73 -0.21
CA ILE A 106 0.41 9.85 -1.28
C ILE A 106 -0.85 9.15 -0.81
N LEU A 107 -1.98 9.85 -0.79
CA LEU A 107 -3.29 9.27 -0.57
C LEU A 107 -3.90 8.92 -1.92
N PHE A 108 -4.46 7.72 -1.99
CA PHE A 108 -5.22 7.28 -3.14
C PHE A 108 -6.70 7.24 -2.78
N TYR A 109 -7.48 7.99 -3.54
CA TYR A 109 -8.95 7.98 -3.44
C TYR A 109 -9.49 7.21 -4.65
N PRO A 110 -10.03 5.99 -4.45
CA PRO A 110 -10.48 5.15 -5.56
C PRO A 110 -11.63 5.80 -6.31
N GLY A 111 -11.60 5.66 -7.63
CA GLY A 111 -12.67 6.08 -8.51
C GLY A 111 -13.90 5.15 -8.43
N LYS A 112 -14.93 5.47 -9.21
CA LYS A 112 -16.23 4.76 -9.16
C LYS A 112 -16.09 3.25 -9.44
N ILE A 113 -15.30 2.86 -10.43
CA ILE A 113 -15.09 1.45 -10.77
C ILE A 113 -14.56 0.66 -9.57
N PHE A 114 -13.52 1.18 -8.90
CA PHE A 114 -12.95 0.48 -7.75
C PHE A 114 -13.87 0.45 -6.54
N LYS A 115 -14.67 1.51 -6.31
CA LYS A 115 -15.69 1.52 -5.26
C LYS A 115 -16.73 0.44 -5.49
N THR A 116 -17.31 0.40 -6.68
CA THR A 116 -18.29 -0.64 -7.05
C THR A 116 -17.67 -2.05 -6.92
N THR A 117 -16.43 -2.24 -7.39
CA THR A 117 -15.74 -3.53 -7.25
C THR A 117 -15.55 -3.93 -5.78
N LEU A 118 -15.27 -2.99 -4.89
CA LEU A 118 -15.13 -3.25 -3.47
C LEU A 118 -16.48 -3.60 -2.80
N ASP A 119 -17.53 -2.89 -3.18
CA ASP A 119 -18.89 -3.10 -2.66
C ASP A 119 -19.46 -4.47 -3.11
N ASP A 120 -19.15 -4.89 -4.33
CA ASP A 120 -19.59 -6.18 -4.89
C ASP A 120 -18.69 -7.37 -4.47
N MET A 121 -17.58 -7.08 -3.79
CA MET A 121 -16.61 -8.10 -3.41
C MET A 121 -17.13 -8.97 -2.26
N SER A 122 -17.28 -10.27 -2.50
CA SER A 122 -17.62 -11.22 -1.44
C SER A 122 -16.46 -11.38 -0.45
N ILE A 123 -16.82 -11.50 0.84
CA ILE A 123 -15.85 -11.68 1.93
C ILE A 123 -16.08 -13.05 2.55
N THR A 124 -15.01 -13.85 2.64
CA THR A 124 -15.10 -15.21 3.17
C THR A 124 -14.05 -15.43 4.27
N ARG A 125 -14.47 -16.05 5.36
CA ARG A 125 -13.53 -16.47 6.41
C ARG A 125 -12.74 -17.67 5.91
N ARG A 126 -11.41 -17.57 5.93
CA ARG A 126 -10.54 -18.70 5.67
C ARG A 126 -10.56 -19.62 6.89
N ALA A 127 -10.81 -20.91 6.70
CA ALA A 127 -10.63 -21.89 7.76
C ALA A 127 -9.16 -21.85 8.19
N GLU A 128 -8.91 -21.74 9.49
CA GLU A 128 -7.56 -21.82 10.04
C GLU A 128 -7.01 -23.21 9.70
N LEU A 129 -6.03 -23.25 8.81
CA LEU A 129 -5.04 -24.30 8.88
C LEU A 129 -4.21 -23.96 10.11
N ASP A 130 -4.22 -24.82 11.12
CA ASP A 130 -3.37 -24.75 12.30
C ASP A 130 -1.90 -24.69 11.85
N THR A 131 -1.43 -23.49 11.61
CA THR A 131 -0.01 -23.21 11.44
C THR A 131 0.28 -22.01 12.33
N ASP A 132 0.98 -22.28 13.42
CA ASP A 132 1.69 -21.28 14.21
C ASP A 132 2.51 -20.38 13.27
N TYR A 133 1.90 -19.30 12.80
CA TYR A 133 2.64 -18.19 12.26
C TYR A 133 3.28 -17.43 13.43
N THR A 134 4.31 -18.03 14.01
CA THR A 134 5.32 -17.26 14.74
C THR A 134 5.71 -16.09 13.87
N ALA A 135 5.49 -14.89 14.40
CA ALA A 135 5.85 -13.64 13.77
C ALA A 135 7.29 -13.72 13.28
N VAL A 136 7.48 -13.78 11.96
CA VAL A 136 8.80 -13.54 11.38
C VAL A 136 9.06 -12.05 11.59
N SER A 137 9.73 -11.76 12.70
CA SER A 137 10.35 -10.49 12.94
C SER A 137 11.34 -10.26 11.80
N TYR A 138 11.10 -9.24 10.99
CA TYR A 138 12.11 -8.74 10.07
C TYR A 138 13.21 -8.09 10.90
N THR A 139 14.11 -8.91 11.45
CA THR A 139 15.40 -8.45 11.88
C THR A 139 16.19 -8.10 10.63
N HIS A 140 16.47 -6.83 10.44
CA HIS A 140 17.48 -6.33 9.53
C HIS A 140 18.80 -7.04 9.84
N LEU A 141 19.15 -8.01 9.05
CA LEU A 141 20.53 -8.49 8.98
C LEU A 141 21.36 -7.39 8.30
N ARG A 142 21.94 -6.55 9.14
CA ARG A 142 23.05 -5.69 8.76
C ARG A 142 24.21 -6.64 8.41
N ALA A 143 24.52 -6.75 7.12
CA ALA A 143 25.74 -7.39 6.70
C ALA A 143 26.93 -6.59 7.22
N HIS A 144 27.60 -7.12 8.21
CA HIS A 144 28.97 -6.70 8.55
C HIS A 144 29.88 -7.35 7.53
N GLU A 145 30.38 -6.54 6.60
CA GLU A 145 31.60 -6.86 5.89
C GLU A 145 32.76 -6.83 6.87
N THR A 146 33.25 -7.97 7.24
CA THR A 146 34.60 -8.10 7.84
C THR A 146 35.58 -8.36 6.73
N LEU A 147 36.33 -7.32 6.37
CA LEU A 147 37.62 -7.44 5.71
C LEU A 147 38.56 -8.20 6.67
N ALA A 148 38.98 -9.39 6.29
CA ALA A 148 40.15 -10.03 6.86
C ALA A 148 41.13 -10.34 5.75
N ASN A 149 42.25 -9.65 5.82
CA ASN A 149 43.51 -9.88 5.12
C ASN A 149 43.93 -11.33 5.11
N LEU A 150 44.36 -11.83 3.95
CA LEU A 150 45.74 -12.33 3.70
C LEU A 150 45.84 -12.67 2.21
#